data_360e97b559d644ca817f96f6b466404d
#
_entry.id   360e97b559d644ca817f96f6b466404d
#
_cell.length_a   1.000
_cell.length_b   1.000
_cell.length_c   1.000
_cell.angle_alpha   90.00
_cell.angle_beta   90.00
_cell.angle_gamma   90.00
#
_symmetry.space_group_name_H-M   'P 1'
#
loop_
_entity.id
_entity.type
_entity.pdbx_description
1 polymer ?
#
loop_
_entity_poly.entity_id
_entity_poly.type
_entity_poly.pdbx_seq_one_letter_code
_entity_poly.pdbx_strand_id
1 'polypeptide(L)'
;MDKKTIGQDGEQAAVIFLKKKGFHIVQTNYRVAGAEVDIIALVGEILCFIEVKTRKSGDFGLPEAFVTLAKQRKIIRAAKFFSTRKAYLGYRVRFDVVSIISDENGMAFDHLENAFEE
;
A
#
# COMPACT_ATOMS: atom_id res chain seq x y z
N MET A 1 -20.33 2.16 -12.61
CA MET A 1 -19.50 1.59 -11.53
C MET A 1 -19.17 2.68 -10.53
N ASP A 2 -19.43 2.48 -9.27
CA ASP A 2 -19.18 3.50 -8.27
C ASP A 2 -17.70 3.54 -7.84
N LYS A 3 -17.33 4.59 -7.11
CA LYS A 3 -15.93 4.79 -6.68
C LYS A 3 -15.43 3.67 -5.77
N LYS A 4 -16.32 3.10 -4.96
CA LYS A 4 -15.96 2.03 -4.02
C LYS A 4 -15.54 0.78 -4.77
N THR A 5 -16.29 0.41 -5.80
CA THR A 5 -15.97 -0.77 -6.61
C THR A 5 -14.63 -0.59 -7.32
N ILE A 6 -14.35 0.59 -7.86
CA ILE A 6 -13.07 0.89 -8.52
C ILE A 6 -11.91 0.77 -7.53
N GLY A 7 -12.08 1.30 -6.32
CA GLY A 7 -11.05 1.22 -5.29
C GLY A 7 -10.77 -0.22 -4.84
N GLN A 8 -11.83 -1.02 -4.66
CA GLN A 8 -11.70 -2.42 -4.29
C GLN A 8 -11.00 -3.23 -5.38
N ASP A 9 -11.34 -2.99 -6.64
CA ASP A 9 -10.69 -3.65 -7.77
C ASP A 9 -9.20 -3.31 -7.82
N GLY A 10 -8.84 -2.05 -7.53
CA GLY A 10 -7.45 -1.63 -7.47
C GLY A 10 -6.67 -2.32 -6.37
N GLU A 11 -7.25 -2.44 -5.18
CA GLU A 11 -6.60 -3.13 -4.06
C GLU A 11 -6.41 -4.62 -4.36
N GLN A 12 -7.41 -5.27 -4.94
CA GLN A 12 -7.30 -6.68 -5.34
C GLN A 12 -6.23 -6.86 -6.42
N ALA A 13 -6.19 -5.97 -7.39
CA ALA A 13 -5.17 -6.01 -8.43
C ALA A 13 -3.76 -5.83 -7.84
N ALA A 14 -3.61 -4.93 -6.87
CA ALA A 14 -2.35 -4.73 -6.18
C ALA A 14 -1.91 -5.97 -5.41
N VAL A 15 -2.85 -6.66 -4.76
CA VAL A 15 -2.56 -7.92 -4.05
C VAL A 15 -2.00 -8.95 -5.01
N ILE A 16 -2.65 -9.14 -6.16
CA ILE A 16 -2.19 -10.10 -7.16
C ILE A 16 -0.80 -9.72 -7.68
N PHE A 17 -0.60 -8.44 -7.97
CA PHE A 17 0.69 -7.90 -8.44
C PHE A 17 1.80 -8.19 -7.44
N LEU A 18 1.56 -7.91 -6.15
CA LEU A 18 2.55 -8.11 -5.10
C LEU A 18 2.86 -9.59 -4.87
N LYS A 19 1.84 -10.45 -4.92
CA LYS A 19 2.06 -11.90 -4.79
C LYS A 19 2.98 -12.42 -5.90
N LYS A 20 2.81 -11.94 -7.11
CA LYS A 20 3.68 -12.32 -8.23
C LYS A 20 5.12 -11.87 -8.04
N LYS A 21 5.33 -10.81 -7.26
CA LYS A 21 6.66 -10.31 -6.91
C LYS A 21 7.27 -11.03 -5.70
N GLY A 22 6.56 -11.98 -5.12
CA GLY A 22 7.08 -12.74 -3.98
C GLY A 22 6.65 -12.22 -2.62
N PHE A 23 5.74 -11.27 -2.57
CA PHE A 23 5.21 -10.75 -1.30
C PHE A 23 4.18 -11.72 -0.72
N HIS A 24 4.27 -11.95 0.57
CA HIS A 24 3.25 -12.68 1.32
C HIS A 24 2.29 -11.69 1.95
N ILE A 25 1.01 -11.73 1.57
CA ILE A 25 0.01 -10.80 2.08
C ILE A 25 -0.41 -11.22 3.48
N VAL A 26 -0.20 -10.33 4.44
CA VAL A 26 -0.53 -10.58 5.85
C VAL A 26 -1.96 -10.15 6.16
N GLN A 27 -2.32 -8.95 5.73
CA GLN A 27 -3.63 -8.38 6.01
C GLN A 27 -3.92 -7.25 5.04
N THR A 28 -5.21 -7.06 4.71
CA THR A 28 -5.67 -5.92 3.92
C THR A 28 -6.61 -5.07 4.76
N ASN A 29 -6.68 -3.78 4.43
CA ASN A 29 -7.61 -2.83 5.07
C ASN A 29 -7.48 -2.81 6.59
N TYR A 30 -6.25 -2.71 7.07
CA TYR A 30 -5.97 -2.62 8.50
C TYR A 30 -6.32 -1.23 9.00
N ARG A 31 -7.20 -1.16 10.00
CA ARG A 31 -7.66 0.11 10.58
C ARG A 31 -7.35 0.15 12.07
N VAL A 32 -6.73 1.24 12.51
CA VAL A 32 -6.45 1.47 13.93
C VAL A 32 -6.28 2.97 14.18
N ALA A 33 -6.87 3.48 15.25
CA ALA A 33 -6.67 4.85 15.72
C ALA A 33 -6.88 5.92 14.62
N GLY A 34 -7.90 5.75 13.80
CA GLY A 34 -8.22 6.69 12.72
C GLY A 34 -7.34 6.59 11.48
N ALA A 35 -6.46 5.60 11.43
CA ALA A 35 -5.59 5.34 10.29
C ALA A 35 -6.03 4.08 9.56
N GLU A 36 -5.71 4.00 8.27
CA GLU A 36 -5.96 2.82 7.45
C GLU A 36 -4.73 2.52 6.61
N VAL A 37 -4.36 1.24 6.56
CA VAL A 37 -3.30 0.74 5.69
C VAL A 37 -3.93 -0.23 4.70
N ASP A 38 -3.74 0.01 3.42
CA ASP A 38 -4.40 -0.79 2.38
C ASP A 38 -3.91 -2.24 2.39
N ILE A 39 -2.61 -2.44 2.43
CA ILE A 39 -2.02 -3.79 2.41
C ILE A 39 -0.85 -3.85 3.38
N ILE A 40 -0.80 -4.92 4.18
CA ILE A 40 0.37 -5.27 4.99
C ILE A 40 0.90 -6.58 4.43
N ALA A 41 2.19 -6.61 4.09
CA ALA A 41 2.79 -7.77 3.45
C ALA A 41 4.22 -8.00 3.92
N LEU A 42 4.69 -9.24 3.80
CA LEU A 42 6.06 -9.63 4.10
C LEU A 42 6.82 -9.92 2.80
N VAL A 43 8.03 -9.43 2.71
CA VAL A 43 8.98 -9.84 1.67
C VAL A 43 10.33 -10.04 2.35
N GLY A 44 10.81 -11.30 2.36
CA GLY A 44 11.98 -11.64 3.15
C GLY A 44 11.77 -11.31 4.64
N GLU A 45 12.66 -10.54 5.22
CA GLU A 45 12.58 -10.10 6.62
C GLU A 45 12.04 -8.68 6.77
N ILE A 46 11.30 -8.21 5.75
CA ILE A 46 10.76 -6.85 5.73
C ILE A 46 9.24 -6.91 5.84
N LEU A 47 8.69 -6.18 6.81
CA LEU A 47 7.26 -5.99 6.98
C LEU A 47 6.90 -4.68 6.30
N CYS A 48 6.15 -4.78 5.18
CA CYS A 48 5.80 -3.64 4.34
C CYS A 48 4.38 -3.18 4.60
N PHE A 49 4.22 -1.86 4.78
CA PHE A 49 2.92 -1.20 4.88
C PHE A 49 2.73 -0.43 3.58
N ILE A 50 1.72 -0.82 2.81
CA ILE A 50 1.59 -0.45 1.41
C ILE A 50 0.31 0.33 1.18
N GLU A 51 0.45 1.52 0.59
CA GLU A 51 -0.65 2.35 0.14
C GLU A 51 -0.89 2.07 -1.34
N VAL A 52 -2.15 1.84 -1.70
CA VAL A 52 -2.55 1.62 -3.10
C VAL A 52 -3.21 2.88 -3.61
N LYS A 53 -2.73 3.39 -4.74
CA LYS A 53 -3.27 4.59 -5.36
C LYS A 53 -3.65 4.28 -6.80
N THR A 54 -4.95 4.31 -7.08
CA THR A 54 -5.47 4.10 -8.43
C THR A 54 -5.78 5.46 -9.05
N ARG A 55 -5.34 5.66 -10.27
CA ARG A 55 -5.61 6.88 -11.02
C ARG A 55 -5.86 6.54 -12.49
N LYS A 56 -6.47 7.50 -13.19
CA LYS A 56 -6.74 7.34 -14.62
C LYS A 56 -5.53 7.77 -15.43
N SER A 57 -5.40 7.20 -16.62
CA SER A 57 -4.42 7.64 -17.60
C SER A 57 -4.58 9.14 -17.87
N GLY A 58 -3.47 9.85 -17.88
CA GLY A 58 -3.45 11.29 -18.09
C GLY A 58 -3.41 12.15 -16.83
N ASP A 59 -3.59 11.55 -15.66
CA ASP A 59 -3.39 12.25 -14.40
C ASP A 59 -1.91 12.60 -14.23
N PHE A 60 -1.66 13.78 -13.66
CA PHE A 60 -0.31 14.29 -13.50
C PHE A 60 0.19 14.13 -12.07
N GLY A 61 1.50 14.11 -11.92
CA GLY A 61 2.19 14.06 -10.64
C GLY A 61 2.86 12.72 -10.40
N LEU A 62 3.80 12.72 -9.46
CA LEU A 62 4.51 11.52 -9.05
C LEU A 62 3.64 10.72 -8.08
N PRO A 63 3.69 9.38 -8.12
CA PRO A 63 2.89 8.53 -7.22
C PRO A 63 3.05 8.88 -5.73
N GLU A 64 4.25 9.18 -5.28
CA GLU A 64 4.52 9.56 -3.89
C GLU A 64 3.84 10.86 -3.49
N ALA A 65 3.55 11.76 -4.45
CA ALA A 65 2.86 13.02 -4.17
C ALA A 65 1.39 12.81 -3.78
N PHE A 66 0.83 11.62 -4.05
CA PHE A 66 -0.55 11.31 -3.67
C PHE A 66 -0.68 10.84 -2.22
N VAL A 67 0.45 10.69 -1.53
CA VAL A 67 0.44 10.33 -0.10
C VAL A 67 0.94 11.53 0.69
N THR A 68 0.01 12.31 1.24
CA THR A 68 0.33 13.53 1.98
C THR A 68 1.11 13.22 3.26
N LEU A 69 1.80 14.21 3.80
CA LEU A 69 2.51 14.06 5.08
C LEU A 69 1.55 13.63 6.19
N ALA A 70 0.34 14.17 6.22
CA ALA A 70 -0.65 13.79 7.21
C ALA A 70 -1.01 12.30 7.11
N LYS A 71 -1.18 11.81 5.88
CA LYS A 71 -1.48 10.40 5.63
C LYS A 71 -0.28 9.51 5.96
N GLN A 72 0.93 9.93 5.61
CA GLN A 72 2.15 9.21 5.96
C GLN A 72 2.25 9.02 7.48
N ARG A 73 1.99 10.08 8.25
CA ARG A 73 2.03 10.02 9.72
C ARG A 73 1.01 9.04 10.28
N LYS A 74 -0.18 8.99 9.69
CA LYS A 74 -1.22 8.03 10.10
C LYS A 74 -0.79 6.60 9.80
N ILE A 75 -0.23 6.35 8.62
CA ILE A 75 0.26 5.02 8.23
C ILE A 75 1.40 4.59 9.15
N ILE A 76 2.34 5.48 9.46
CA ILE A 76 3.45 5.20 10.36
C ILE A 76 2.92 4.83 11.75
N ARG A 77 1.91 5.56 12.24
CA ARG A 77 1.29 5.26 13.53
C ARG A 77 0.65 3.88 13.54
N ALA A 78 -0.10 3.55 12.48
CA ALA A 78 -0.71 2.24 12.34
C ALA A 78 0.34 1.13 12.31
N ALA A 79 1.45 1.37 11.62
CA ALA A 79 2.56 0.43 11.56
C ALA A 79 3.18 0.18 12.93
N LYS A 80 3.31 1.20 13.75
CA LYS A 80 3.82 1.05 15.12
C LYS A 80 2.93 0.15 15.97
N PHE A 81 1.60 0.33 15.85
CA PHE A 81 0.66 -0.55 16.54
C PHE A 81 0.77 -2.00 16.06
N PHE A 82 0.81 -2.19 14.75
CA PHE A 82 0.85 -3.53 14.18
C PHE A 82 2.16 -4.26 14.51
N SER A 83 3.28 -3.55 14.45
CA SER A 83 4.62 -4.11 14.65
C SER A 83 4.89 -4.58 16.08
N THR A 84 4.07 -4.19 17.04
CA THR A 84 4.21 -4.66 18.42
C THR A 84 3.77 -6.11 18.58
N ARG A 85 3.11 -6.68 17.59
CA ARG A 85 2.68 -8.08 17.64
C ARG A 85 3.89 -8.99 17.71
N LYS A 86 3.80 -10.00 18.57
CA LYS A 86 4.89 -10.92 18.85
C LYS A 86 5.47 -11.55 17.59
N ALA A 87 4.61 -11.89 16.64
CA ALA A 87 5.02 -12.54 15.40
C ALA A 87 5.93 -11.66 14.52
N TYR A 88 5.90 -10.34 14.72
CA TYR A 88 6.63 -9.40 13.86
C TYR A 88 7.74 -8.63 14.56
N LEU A 89 8.03 -8.98 15.80
CA LEU A 89 9.17 -8.38 16.50
C LEU A 89 10.47 -8.75 15.79
N GLY A 90 11.31 -7.77 15.54
CA GLY A 90 12.57 -7.97 14.86
C GLY A 90 12.52 -7.81 13.34
N TYR A 91 11.32 -7.72 12.74
CA TYR A 91 11.22 -7.42 11.32
C TYR A 91 11.56 -5.95 11.05
N ARG A 92 12.21 -5.72 9.93
CA ARG A 92 12.41 -4.36 9.44
C ARG A 92 11.09 -3.86 8.85
N VAL A 93 10.81 -2.56 9.03
CA VAL A 93 9.58 -1.95 8.53
C VAL A 93 9.90 -1.08 7.33
N ARG A 94 9.04 -1.15 6.31
CA ARG A 94 9.18 -0.36 5.10
C ARG A 94 7.81 0.14 4.65
N PHE A 95 7.78 1.35 4.10
CA PHE A 95 6.55 1.97 3.60
C PHE A 95 6.63 2.09 2.09
N ASP A 96 5.70 1.43 1.41
CA ASP A 96 5.67 1.35 -0.04
C ASP A 96 4.39 1.97 -0.59
N VAL A 97 4.43 2.37 -1.86
CA VAL A 97 3.25 2.81 -2.59
C VAL A 97 3.15 1.98 -3.87
N VAL A 98 1.97 1.43 -4.12
CA VAL A 98 1.66 0.80 -5.41
C VAL A 98 0.71 1.74 -6.13
N SER A 99 1.17 2.30 -7.23
CA SER A 99 0.39 3.19 -8.09
C SER A 99 -0.14 2.39 -9.26
N ILE A 100 -1.45 2.50 -9.49
CA ILE A 100 -2.11 1.80 -10.60
C ILE A 100 -2.70 2.85 -11.52
N ILE A 101 -2.31 2.80 -12.80
CA ILE A 101 -2.91 3.63 -13.83
C ILE A 101 -3.85 2.74 -14.63
N SER A 102 -5.12 3.11 -14.68
CA SER A 102 -6.14 2.35 -15.37
C SER A 102 -6.62 3.12 -16.61
N ASP A 103 -6.71 2.42 -17.73
CA ASP A 103 -7.29 2.96 -18.97
C ASP A 103 -8.09 1.85 -19.65
N GLU A 104 -8.59 2.14 -20.86
CA GLU A 104 -9.38 1.17 -21.62
C GLU A 104 -8.59 -0.07 -22.05
N ASN A 105 -7.26 -0.01 -22.03
CA ASN A 105 -6.38 -1.13 -22.38
C ASN A 105 -5.95 -1.96 -21.18
N GLY A 106 -6.37 -1.57 -19.97
CA GLY A 106 -6.06 -2.31 -18.76
C GLY A 106 -5.37 -1.47 -17.69
N MET A 107 -4.56 -2.12 -16.87
CA MET A 107 -3.89 -1.50 -15.73
C MET A 107 -2.37 -1.58 -15.87
N ALA A 108 -1.69 -0.47 -15.56
CA ALA A 108 -0.24 -0.42 -15.45
C ALA A 108 0.13 -0.18 -13.99
N PHE A 109 1.13 -0.89 -13.49
CA PHE A 109 1.53 -0.86 -12.08
C PHE A 109 2.90 -0.21 -11.94
N ASP A 110 3.04 0.63 -10.91
CA ASP A 110 4.32 1.19 -10.51
C ASP A 110 4.47 1.00 -9.02
N HIS A 111 5.51 0.30 -8.60
CA HIS A 111 5.74 -0.01 -7.19
C HIS A 111 6.93 0.81 -6.69
N LEU A 112 6.64 1.74 -5.79
CA LEU A 112 7.66 2.55 -5.14
C LEU A 112 8.00 1.92 -3.79
N GLU A 113 9.14 1.25 -3.75
CA GLU A 113 9.65 0.70 -2.51
C GLU A 113 10.24 1.81 -1.66
N ASN A 114 10.02 1.77 -0.36
CA ASN A 114 10.53 2.76 0.57
C ASN A 114 10.16 4.20 0.15
N ALA A 115 8.88 4.38 -0.15
CA ALA A 115 8.37 5.64 -0.69
C ALA A 115 8.43 6.80 0.33
N PHE A 116 8.38 6.47 1.62
CA PHE A 116 8.56 7.46 2.68
C PHE A 116 9.07 6.75 3.95
N GLU A 117 9.58 7.54 4.89
CA GLU A 117 10.15 7.05 6.15
C GLU A 117 9.62 7.85 7.32
N GLU A 118 9.75 7.28 8.49
CA GLU A 118 9.43 7.96 9.74
C GLU A 118 10.29 9.18 9.97
#